data_17cf27b0d4296dd731231a245a72d6a6
#
_entry.id   17cf27b0d4296dd731231a245a72d6a6
#
_cell.length_a   1.000
_cell.length_b   1.000
_cell.length_c   1.000
_cell.angle_alpha   90.00
_cell.angle_beta   90.00
_cell.angle_gamma   90.00
#
_symmetry.space_group_name_H-M   'P 1'
#
loop_
_entity.id
_entity.type
_entity.pdbx_description
1 polymer ?
#
loop_
_entity_poly.entity_id
_entity_poly.type
_entity_poly.pdbx_seq_one_letter_code
_entity_poly.pdbx_strand_id
1 'polypeptide(L)'
;MTSADTFDGAEEVRRAWMAGLAPDPSLTVSQWADRHRVLSSRAASEAGPYRTARTPYMKAVMDALSPRHPAQRVVFMKAAQVGATEAGNNWIGFCMHRAPGPFLAVQPTVDLAKRLSQDRKSVV
;
A
#
# COMPACT_ATOMS: atom_id res chain seq x y z
N MET A 1 43.95 -16.51 -16.10
CA MET A 1 42.54 -16.15 -15.83
C MET A 1 41.70 -17.13 -16.62
N THR A 2 41.14 -18.10 -15.91
CA THR A 2 40.24 -19.09 -16.49
C THR A 2 38.98 -18.36 -16.94
N SER A 3 38.74 -18.42 -18.25
CA SER A 3 37.42 -18.08 -18.81
C SER A 3 36.40 -18.95 -18.09
N ALA A 4 35.58 -18.35 -17.26
CA ALA A 4 34.46 -19.07 -16.67
C ALA A 4 33.63 -19.56 -17.84
N ASP A 5 33.48 -20.88 -17.98
CA ASP A 5 32.60 -21.51 -18.96
C ASP A 5 31.18 -20.93 -18.74
N THR A 6 30.87 -19.91 -19.50
CA THR A 6 29.53 -19.35 -19.55
C THR A 6 28.68 -20.29 -20.37
N PHE A 7 27.87 -21.11 -19.70
CA PHE A 7 26.89 -21.96 -20.38
C PHE A 7 25.83 -21.07 -21.07
N ASP A 8 25.24 -21.59 -22.14
CA ASP A 8 24.15 -20.92 -22.83
C ASP A 8 22.97 -20.68 -21.85
N GLY A 9 22.53 -19.43 -21.71
CA GLY A 9 21.54 -19.01 -20.70
C GLY A 9 22.11 -18.51 -19.37
N ALA A 10 23.43 -18.54 -19.14
CA ALA A 10 24.03 -18.04 -17.89
C ALA A 10 23.65 -16.60 -17.58
N GLU A 11 23.60 -15.75 -18.61
CA GLU A 11 23.23 -14.35 -18.45
C GLU A 11 21.74 -14.16 -18.06
N GLU A 12 20.86 -15.01 -18.57
CA GLU A 12 19.44 -15.01 -18.19
C GLU A 12 19.24 -15.44 -16.75
N VAL A 13 19.94 -16.48 -16.33
CA VAL A 13 19.92 -16.95 -14.93
C VAL A 13 20.48 -15.87 -14.02
N ARG A 14 21.60 -15.25 -14.37
CA ARG A 14 22.18 -14.15 -13.59
C ARG A 14 21.21 -12.97 -13.46
N ARG A 15 20.56 -12.59 -14.56
CA ARG A 15 19.57 -11.51 -14.58
C ARG A 15 18.35 -11.82 -13.69
N ALA A 16 17.84 -13.04 -13.79
CA ALA A 16 16.73 -13.50 -12.95
C ALA A 16 17.11 -13.50 -11.46
N TRP A 17 18.32 -13.97 -11.14
CA TRP A 17 18.86 -13.92 -9.79
C TRP A 17 18.99 -12.50 -9.25
N MET A 18 19.59 -11.61 -10.01
CA MET A 18 19.74 -10.21 -9.62
C MET A 18 18.40 -9.52 -9.45
N ALA A 19 17.43 -9.83 -10.30
CA ALA A 19 16.07 -9.30 -10.17
C ALA A 19 15.37 -9.83 -8.89
N GLY A 20 15.59 -11.09 -8.54
CA GLY A 20 15.04 -11.70 -7.32
C GLY A 20 15.70 -11.20 -6.03
N LEU A 21 16.97 -10.80 -6.09
CA LEU A 21 17.71 -10.24 -4.97
C LEU A 21 17.58 -8.71 -4.86
N ALA A 22 17.02 -8.06 -5.88
CA ALA A 22 16.82 -6.60 -5.84
C ALA A 22 15.87 -6.24 -4.69
N PRO A 23 16.25 -5.30 -3.81
CA PRO A 23 15.37 -4.87 -2.76
C PRO A 23 14.11 -4.23 -3.36
N ASP A 24 12.97 -4.50 -2.76
CA ASP A 24 11.72 -3.88 -3.14
C ASP A 24 11.85 -2.34 -3.17
N PRO A 25 11.30 -1.67 -4.18
CA PRO A 25 11.34 -0.22 -4.23
C PRO A 25 10.71 0.38 -2.97
N SER A 26 11.42 1.30 -2.34
CA SER A 26 10.97 1.99 -1.15
C SER A 26 9.85 2.99 -1.52
N LEU A 27 8.62 2.51 -1.51
CA LEU A 27 7.45 3.33 -1.75
C LEU A 27 6.91 3.92 -0.44
N THR A 28 6.40 5.13 -0.50
CA THR A 28 5.52 5.65 0.54
C THR A 28 4.11 5.09 0.35
N VAL A 29 3.26 5.21 1.39
CA VAL A 29 1.87 4.75 1.30
C VAL A 29 1.11 5.44 0.17
N SER A 30 1.33 6.73 -0.04
CA SER A 30 0.69 7.48 -1.14
C SER A 30 1.14 6.97 -2.51
N GLN A 31 2.43 6.75 -2.70
CA GLN A 31 3.00 6.22 -3.94
C GLN A 31 2.53 4.79 -4.23
N TRP A 32 2.42 3.99 -3.18
CA TRP A 32 1.88 2.64 -3.30
C TRP A 32 0.41 2.66 -3.72
N ALA A 33 -0.38 3.53 -3.10
CA ALA A 33 -1.80 3.66 -3.42
C ALA A 33 -2.02 4.08 -4.88
N ASP A 34 -1.27 5.05 -5.37
CA ASP A 34 -1.34 5.51 -6.77
C ASP A 34 -0.95 4.42 -7.79
N ARG A 35 -0.12 3.44 -7.39
CA ARG A 35 0.33 2.35 -8.26
C ARG A 35 -0.57 1.13 -8.25
N HIS A 36 -1.09 0.77 -7.07
CA HIS A 36 -1.68 -0.54 -6.85
C HIS A 36 -3.16 -0.50 -6.50
N ARG A 37 -3.66 0.64 -6.01
CA ARG A 37 -5.02 0.72 -5.51
C ARG A 37 -6.02 1.00 -6.63
N VAL A 38 -7.04 0.14 -6.70
CA VAL A 38 -8.20 0.34 -7.58
C VAL A 38 -9.45 0.45 -6.71
N LEU A 39 -10.24 1.47 -6.93
CA LEU A 39 -11.50 1.70 -6.23
C LEU A 39 -12.63 0.99 -6.97
N SER A 40 -13.41 0.19 -6.26
CA SER A 40 -14.60 -0.41 -6.81
C SER A 40 -15.76 0.60 -6.87
N SER A 41 -16.70 0.38 -7.77
CA SER A 41 -17.92 1.20 -7.89
C SER A 41 -18.82 1.16 -6.65
N ARG A 42 -18.61 0.19 -5.75
CA ARG A 42 -19.32 0.09 -4.45
C ARG A 42 -18.68 0.95 -3.37
N ALA A 43 -17.37 1.17 -3.45
CA ALA A 43 -16.59 1.86 -2.41
C ALA A 43 -16.41 3.36 -2.69
N ALA A 44 -16.56 3.78 -3.94
CA ALA A 44 -16.35 5.17 -4.31
C ALA A 44 -17.36 5.62 -5.36
N SER A 45 -17.69 6.90 -5.34
CA SER A 45 -18.52 7.54 -6.38
C SER A 45 -17.89 7.51 -7.77
N GLU A 46 -16.55 7.41 -7.82
CA GLU A 46 -15.79 7.21 -9.06
C GLU A 46 -14.95 5.93 -8.94
N ALA A 47 -15.31 4.91 -9.70
CA ALA A 47 -14.52 3.69 -9.81
C ALA A 47 -13.25 3.92 -10.64
N GLY A 48 -12.20 3.18 -10.38
CA GLY A 48 -10.97 3.23 -11.14
C GLY A 48 -9.71 3.37 -10.28
N PRO A 49 -8.56 3.64 -10.90
CA PRO A 49 -7.30 3.80 -10.18
C PRO A 49 -7.36 4.91 -9.14
N TYR A 50 -6.89 4.63 -7.95
CA TYR A 50 -6.75 5.64 -6.90
C TYR A 50 -5.77 6.72 -7.34
N ARG A 51 -6.08 7.97 -7.03
CA ARG A 51 -5.22 9.11 -7.35
C ARG A 51 -5.09 10.02 -6.14
N THR A 52 -3.93 10.06 -5.52
CA THR A 52 -3.62 10.96 -4.40
C THR A 52 -3.84 12.44 -4.78
N ALA A 53 -3.68 12.79 -6.05
CA ALA A 53 -3.91 14.15 -6.55
C ALA A 53 -5.36 14.65 -6.37
N ARG A 54 -6.34 13.75 -6.19
CA ARG A 54 -7.74 14.13 -5.91
C ARG A 54 -7.95 14.62 -4.48
N THR A 55 -7.11 14.15 -3.56
CA THR A 55 -7.15 14.55 -2.14
C THR A 55 -5.73 14.89 -1.68
N PRO A 56 -5.14 15.98 -2.17
CA PRO A 56 -3.73 16.27 -1.96
C PRO A 56 -3.35 16.47 -0.48
N TYR A 57 -4.29 16.91 0.34
CA TYR A 57 -4.13 17.02 1.80
C TYR A 57 -3.94 15.66 2.50
N MET A 58 -4.42 14.56 1.91
CA MET A 58 -4.23 13.22 2.48
C MET A 58 -2.83 12.65 2.21
N LYS A 59 -2.08 13.23 1.26
CA LYS A 59 -0.74 12.77 0.92
C LYS A 59 0.19 12.78 2.14
N ALA A 60 0.23 13.91 2.85
CA ALA A 60 1.09 14.05 4.04
C ALA A 60 0.72 13.05 5.14
N VAL A 61 -0.59 12.79 5.34
CA VAL A 61 -1.09 11.82 6.31
C VAL A 61 -0.66 10.41 5.93
N MET A 62 -0.86 10.01 4.67
CA MET A 62 -0.45 8.69 4.17
C MET A 62 1.06 8.50 4.21
N ASP A 63 1.84 9.51 3.86
CA ASP A 63 3.30 9.44 3.88
C ASP A 63 3.84 9.36 5.32
N ALA A 64 3.17 9.99 6.29
CA ALA A 64 3.49 9.86 7.71
C ALA A 64 3.24 8.43 8.25
N LEU A 65 2.37 7.64 7.62
CA LEU A 65 2.13 6.24 7.95
C LEU A 65 3.16 5.27 7.31
N SER A 66 4.09 5.79 6.52
CA SER A 66 5.10 4.98 5.85
C SER A 66 6.19 4.52 6.83
N PRO A 67 6.75 3.29 6.68
CA PRO A 67 7.72 2.73 7.63
C PRO A 67 9.01 3.54 7.79
N ARG A 68 9.37 4.33 6.78
CA ARG A 68 10.57 5.20 6.82
C ARG A 68 10.32 6.56 7.46
N HIS A 69 9.08 6.90 7.75
CA HIS A 69 8.76 8.16 8.41
C HIS A 69 9.11 8.06 9.91
N PRO A 70 9.74 9.07 10.51
CA PRO A 70 10.17 9.02 11.92
C PRO A 70 9.01 9.00 12.92
N ALA A 71 7.79 9.35 12.51
CA ALA A 71 6.63 9.35 13.39
C ALA A 71 6.21 7.93 13.78
N GLN A 72 6.22 7.64 15.07
CA GLN A 72 5.73 6.36 15.63
C GLN A 72 4.22 6.38 15.90
N ARG A 73 3.63 7.56 15.95
CA ARG A 73 2.20 7.75 16.17
C ARG A 73 1.69 8.87 15.27
N VAL A 74 0.63 8.58 14.53
CA VAL A 74 -0.07 9.56 13.70
C VAL A 74 -1.46 9.76 14.25
N VAL A 75 -1.79 11.00 14.60
CA VAL A 75 -3.12 11.41 15.06
C VAL A 75 -3.69 12.35 14.02
N PHE A 76 -4.83 12.00 13.48
CA PHE A 76 -5.48 12.78 12.45
C PHE A 76 -6.86 13.27 12.92
N MET A 77 -6.95 14.55 13.25
CA MET A 77 -8.21 15.21 13.53
C MET A 77 -8.85 15.63 12.21
N LYS A 78 -10.03 15.12 11.92
CA LYS A 78 -10.66 15.26 10.62
C LYS A 78 -12.13 15.64 10.71
N ALA A 79 -12.63 16.32 9.67
CA ALA A 79 -14.05 16.44 9.40
C ALA A 79 -14.65 15.13 8.85
N ALA A 80 -15.96 15.09 8.69
CA ALA A 80 -16.63 13.98 8.01
C ALA A 80 -16.30 13.98 6.51
N GLN A 81 -16.27 12.79 5.91
CA GLN A 81 -16.16 12.54 4.47
C GLN A 81 -14.95 13.19 3.76
N VAL A 82 -13.82 13.29 4.46
CA VAL A 82 -12.57 13.80 3.88
C VAL A 82 -11.68 12.71 3.26
N GLY A 83 -12.18 11.50 3.09
CA GLY A 83 -11.39 10.40 2.51
C GLY A 83 -10.46 9.66 3.49
N ALA A 84 -10.58 9.91 4.80
CA ALA A 84 -9.72 9.28 5.81
C ALA A 84 -9.86 7.76 5.87
N THR A 85 -11.05 7.22 5.61
CA THR A 85 -11.29 5.77 5.55
C THR A 85 -10.50 5.15 4.40
N GLU A 86 -10.48 5.80 3.24
CA GLU A 86 -9.69 5.33 2.09
C GLU A 86 -8.18 5.45 2.34
N ALA A 87 -7.72 6.49 3.02
CA ALA A 87 -6.32 6.58 3.44
C ALA A 87 -5.95 5.45 4.41
N GLY A 88 -6.83 5.10 5.35
CA GLY A 88 -6.66 3.94 6.22
C GLY A 88 -6.63 2.61 5.46
N ASN A 89 -7.52 2.43 4.48
CA ASN A 89 -7.54 1.25 3.61
C ASN A 89 -6.26 1.15 2.76
N ASN A 90 -5.75 2.26 2.24
CA ASN A 90 -4.50 2.32 1.51
C ASN A 90 -3.31 1.90 2.40
N TRP A 91 -3.27 2.37 3.64
CA TRP A 91 -2.24 1.95 4.59
C TRP A 91 -2.30 0.47 4.90
N ILE A 92 -3.50 -0.08 5.12
CA ILE A 92 -3.69 -1.51 5.36
C ILE A 92 -3.21 -2.33 4.17
N GLY A 93 -3.61 -1.96 2.94
CA GLY A 93 -3.17 -2.62 1.73
C GLY A 93 -1.65 -2.54 1.55
N PHE A 94 -1.06 -1.39 1.85
CA PHE A 94 0.39 -1.22 1.87
C PHE A 94 1.08 -2.18 2.85
N CYS A 95 0.58 -2.26 4.11
CA CYS A 95 1.14 -3.16 5.11
C CYS A 95 1.05 -4.63 4.68
N MET A 96 -0.10 -5.05 4.14
CA MET A 96 -0.27 -6.43 3.65
C MET A 96 0.69 -6.78 2.51
N HIS A 97 0.99 -5.84 1.63
CA HIS A 97 1.80 -6.07 0.43
C HIS A 97 3.30 -5.87 0.66
N ARG A 98 3.70 -4.87 1.47
CA ARG A 98 5.09 -4.40 1.57
C ARG A 98 5.73 -4.52 2.94
N ALA A 99 4.93 -4.51 3.98
CA ALA A 99 5.40 -4.56 5.35
C ALA A 99 4.51 -5.49 6.18
N PRO A 100 4.44 -6.79 5.84
CA PRO A 100 3.57 -7.72 6.53
C PRO A 100 3.92 -7.81 8.01
N GLY A 101 2.89 -7.68 8.84
CA GLY A 101 3.02 -7.71 10.29
C GLY A 101 1.65 -7.77 10.97
N PRO A 102 1.61 -7.94 12.28
CA PRO A 102 0.36 -7.92 13.02
C PRO A 102 -0.32 -6.56 12.89
N PHE A 103 -1.61 -6.58 12.57
CA PHE A 103 -2.39 -5.38 12.35
C PHE A 103 -3.72 -5.45 13.12
N LEU A 104 -4.01 -4.42 13.90
CA LEU A 104 -5.27 -4.29 14.64
C LEU A 104 -6.01 -3.04 14.19
N ALA A 105 -7.21 -3.22 13.61
CA ALA A 105 -8.12 -2.14 13.28
C ALA A 105 -9.29 -2.13 14.26
N VAL A 106 -9.35 -1.10 15.09
CA VAL A 106 -10.42 -0.92 16.08
C VAL A 106 -11.49 0.00 15.52
N GLN A 107 -12.73 -0.38 15.67
CA GLN A 107 -13.90 0.40 15.27
C GLN A 107 -14.78 0.68 16.49
N PRO A 108 -15.50 1.80 16.52
CA PRO A 108 -16.33 2.16 17.68
C PRO A 108 -17.53 1.25 17.88
N THR A 109 -18.01 0.55 16.84
CA THR A 109 -19.13 -0.39 16.92
C THR A 109 -18.85 -1.68 16.16
N VAL A 110 -19.51 -2.76 16.60
CA VAL A 110 -19.41 -4.08 15.95
C VAL A 110 -19.89 -4.03 14.49
N ASP A 111 -20.94 -3.28 14.21
CA ASP A 111 -21.48 -3.15 12.85
C ASP A 111 -20.51 -2.45 11.90
N LEU A 112 -19.84 -1.42 12.37
CA LEU A 112 -18.78 -0.77 11.60
C LEU A 112 -17.59 -1.70 11.38
N ALA A 113 -17.21 -2.50 12.37
CA ALA A 113 -16.15 -3.49 12.23
C ALA A 113 -16.50 -4.56 11.20
N LYS A 114 -17.74 -5.06 11.20
CA LYS A 114 -18.23 -6.02 10.21
C LYS A 114 -18.21 -5.45 8.79
N ARG A 115 -18.75 -4.24 8.60
CA ARG A 115 -18.73 -3.55 7.30
C ARG A 115 -17.31 -3.35 6.78
N LEU A 116 -16.41 -2.87 7.62
CA LEU A 116 -15.02 -2.67 7.26
C LEU A 116 -14.32 -4.00 6.87
N SER A 117 -14.65 -5.10 7.55
CA SER A 117 -14.14 -6.43 7.21
C SER A 117 -14.67 -6.95 5.87
N GLN A 118 -15.94 -6.67 5.55
CA GLN A 118 -16.54 -7.08 4.28
C GLN A 118 -15.99 -6.27 3.10
N ASP A 119 -15.82 -4.95 3.26
CA ASP A 119 -15.28 -4.08 2.22
C ASP A 119 -13.84 -4.43 1.87
N ARG A 120 -13.06 -4.94 2.83
CA ARG A 120 -11.67 -5.35 2.59
C ARG A 120 -11.51 -6.62 1.77
N LYS A 121 -12.45 -7.52 1.80
CA LYS A 121 -12.41 -8.74 0.97
C LYS A 121 -12.46 -8.43 -0.53
N SER A 122 -12.83 -7.22 -0.89
CA SER A 122 -12.87 -6.74 -2.28
C SER A 122 -11.65 -5.91 -2.68
N VAL A 123 -10.64 -5.79 -1.81
CA VAL A 123 -9.47 -4.92 -2.00
C VAL A 123 -8.21 -5.69 -2.41
N VAL A 124 -8.25 -7.02 -2.31
CA VAL A 124 -7.15 -7.92 -2.68
C VAL A 124 -7.49 -8.66 -3.96
#